data_561f90ae5eca2f4590ad70b30a3bc262
#
_entry.id   561f90ae5eca2f4590ad70b30a3bc262
#
_cell.length_a   1.000
_cell.length_b   1.000
_cell.length_c   1.000
_cell.angle_alpha   90.00
_cell.angle_beta   90.00
_cell.angle_gamma   90.00
#
_symmetry.space_group_name_H-M   'P 1'
#
loop_
_entity.id
_entity.type
_entity.pdbx_description
1 polymer ?
#
loop_
_entity_poly.entity_id
_entity_poly.type
_entity_poly.pdbx_seq_one_letter_code
_entity_poly.pdbx_strand_id
1 'polypeptide(L)'
;MNKKQLTDAEQQELLLRMKKNYTYDAKSGRLTSSRLGRAIRGKKRDKNGYLCVLCRLGKRQVFVRLHHAVWAVCKGRFPERQIDHVNGNKHDNRIENLREVDSSENNLNTLLAWKPNVVTGVPGVWPNGRQYQTTIHGKMYSFSNPYEAFYHATMCGKKYKTDD
;
A
#
# COMPACT_ATOMS: atom_id res chain seq x y z
N MET A 1 4.05 14.47 15.05
CA MET A 1 5.41 13.90 15.30
C MET A 1 5.98 13.46 13.97
N ASN A 2 7.01 14.13 13.48
CA ASN A 2 7.71 13.76 12.26
C ASN A 2 8.31 12.35 12.43
N LYS A 3 7.83 11.39 11.64
CA LYS A 3 8.49 10.09 11.52
C LYS A 3 9.83 10.36 10.83
N LYS A 4 10.91 10.37 11.61
CA LYS A 4 12.26 10.48 11.06
C LYS A 4 12.42 9.34 10.05
N GLN A 5 12.59 9.69 8.79
CA GLN A 5 12.83 8.74 7.71
C GLN A 5 14.15 8.02 8.00
N LEU A 6 14.19 6.71 7.77
CA LEU A 6 15.41 5.94 7.97
C LEU A 6 16.45 6.39 6.95
N THR A 7 17.69 6.55 7.39
CA THR A 7 18.83 6.76 6.48
C THR A 7 19.13 5.47 5.71
N ASP A 8 19.86 5.56 4.60
CA ASP A 8 20.23 4.40 3.79
C ASP A 8 21.02 3.36 4.60
N ALA A 9 21.94 3.82 5.45
CA ALA A 9 22.68 2.96 6.37
C ALA A 9 21.76 2.25 7.38
N GLU A 10 20.77 2.96 7.94
CA GLU A 10 19.77 2.38 8.83
C GLU A 10 18.88 1.37 8.12
N GLN A 11 18.53 1.62 6.85
CA GLN A 11 17.77 0.69 6.03
C GLN A 11 18.56 -0.58 5.74
N GLN A 12 19.85 -0.47 5.40
CA GLN A 12 20.73 -1.61 5.17
C GLN A 12 20.93 -2.45 6.44
N GLU A 13 21.20 -1.82 7.59
CA GLU A 13 21.30 -2.53 8.86
C GLU A 13 20.00 -3.28 9.18
N LEU A 14 18.86 -2.62 9.01
CA LEU A 14 17.54 -3.20 9.25
C LEU A 14 17.28 -4.39 8.33
N LEU A 15 17.64 -4.29 7.05
CA LEU A 15 17.51 -5.36 6.06
C LEU A 15 18.34 -6.59 6.46
N LEU A 16 19.60 -6.40 6.82
CA LEU A 16 20.48 -7.48 7.29
C LEU A 16 19.90 -8.19 8.52
N ARG A 17 19.39 -7.40 9.48
CA ARG A 17 18.73 -7.95 10.68
C ARG A 17 17.45 -8.70 10.33
N MET A 18 16.67 -8.22 9.38
CA MET A 18 15.45 -8.91 8.92
C MET A 18 15.79 -10.24 8.26
N LYS A 19 16.75 -10.29 7.35
CA LYS A 19 17.21 -11.52 6.71
C LYS A 19 17.75 -12.54 7.70
N LYS A 20 18.47 -12.09 8.74
CA LYS A 20 18.98 -12.96 9.80
C LYS A 20 17.88 -13.53 10.70
N ASN A 21 16.86 -12.72 11.01
CA ASN A 21 15.87 -13.04 12.04
C ASN A 21 14.57 -13.64 11.49
N TYR A 22 14.32 -13.50 10.18
CA TYR A 22 13.08 -13.96 9.57
C TYR A 22 13.34 -14.79 8.32
N THR A 23 12.55 -15.85 8.17
CA THR A 23 12.41 -16.62 6.95
C THR A 23 11.01 -16.44 6.39
N TYR A 24 10.88 -16.45 5.07
CA TYR A 24 9.59 -16.38 4.40
C TYR A 24 9.11 -17.78 4.04
N ASP A 25 7.89 -18.12 4.44
CA ASP A 25 7.22 -19.36 4.02
C ASP A 25 6.27 -19.05 2.86
N ALA A 26 6.65 -19.52 1.67
CA ALA A 26 5.88 -19.28 0.45
C ALA A 26 4.48 -19.92 0.47
N LYS A 27 4.31 -21.05 1.15
CA LYS A 27 3.00 -21.74 1.23
C LYS A 27 1.98 -20.93 2.02
N SER A 28 2.38 -20.40 3.18
CA SER A 28 1.49 -19.63 4.04
C SER A 28 1.54 -18.12 3.81
N GLY A 29 2.49 -17.61 3.03
CA GLY A 29 2.72 -16.18 2.83
C GLY A 29 3.20 -15.43 4.08
N ARG A 30 3.78 -16.13 5.03
CA ARG A 30 4.10 -15.57 6.34
C ARG A 30 5.61 -15.50 6.58
N LEU A 31 5.99 -14.47 7.34
CA LEU A 31 7.33 -14.44 7.94
C LEU A 31 7.34 -15.30 9.19
N THR A 32 8.37 -16.11 9.33
CA THR A 32 8.64 -16.94 10.51
C THR A 32 9.90 -16.44 11.20
N SER A 33 9.87 -16.33 12.51
CA SER A 33 11.06 -15.97 13.29
C SER A 33 12.04 -17.13 13.28
N SER A 34 13.26 -16.91 12.78
CA SER A 34 14.33 -17.92 12.77
C SER A 34 14.71 -18.37 14.19
N ARG A 35 14.58 -17.46 15.19
CA ARG A 35 14.88 -17.76 16.60
C ARG A 35 13.78 -18.54 17.31
N LEU A 36 12.50 -18.25 16.98
CA LEU A 36 11.36 -18.77 17.74
C LEU A 36 10.61 -19.86 17.00
N GLY A 37 10.98 -20.15 15.74
CA GLY A 37 10.34 -21.16 14.90
C GLY A 37 8.83 -20.94 14.64
N ARG A 38 8.32 -19.72 14.91
CA ARG A 38 6.88 -19.43 14.79
C ARG A 38 6.61 -18.23 13.89
N ALA A 39 5.44 -18.27 13.25
CA ALA A 39 5.00 -17.20 12.36
C ALA A 39 4.84 -15.86 13.09
N ILE A 40 5.25 -14.80 12.41
CA ILE A 40 5.10 -13.41 12.85
C ILE A 40 3.67 -12.96 12.53
N ARG A 41 2.92 -12.61 13.55
CA ARG A 41 1.51 -12.18 13.41
C ARG A 41 1.33 -10.66 13.27
N GLY A 42 2.41 -9.87 13.43
CA GLY A 42 2.29 -8.42 13.59
C GLY A 42 1.62 -8.04 14.93
N LYS A 43 2.20 -7.11 15.67
CA LYS A 43 1.70 -6.75 17.02
C LYS A 43 0.87 -5.48 17.04
N LYS A 44 1.01 -4.60 16.05
CA LYS A 44 0.39 -3.28 16.01
C LYS A 44 -0.12 -3.01 14.61
N ARG A 45 -1.30 -2.40 14.52
CA ARG A 45 -1.78 -1.81 13.26
C ARG A 45 -1.40 -0.33 13.21
N ASP A 46 -1.00 0.14 12.03
CA ASP A 46 -0.82 1.57 11.82
C ASP A 46 -2.20 2.26 11.66
N LYS A 47 -2.20 3.59 11.50
CA LYS A 47 -3.42 4.39 11.32
C LYS A 47 -4.26 3.97 10.11
N ASN A 48 -3.66 3.30 9.14
CA ASN A 48 -4.29 2.81 7.91
C ASN A 48 -4.70 1.32 8.00
N GLY A 49 -4.58 0.71 9.18
CA GLY A 49 -4.96 -0.67 9.45
C GLY A 49 -3.91 -1.72 9.06
N TYR A 50 -2.74 -1.34 8.56
CA TYR A 50 -1.68 -2.28 8.21
C TYR A 50 -1.01 -2.87 9.43
N LEU A 51 -0.80 -4.19 9.42
CA LEU A 51 -0.03 -4.88 10.44
C LEU A 51 1.45 -4.44 10.40
N CYS A 52 2.05 -4.27 11.57
CA CYS A 52 3.45 -3.88 11.72
C CYS A 52 4.24 -4.90 12.53
N VAL A 53 5.50 -5.08 12.15
CA VAL A 53 6.49 -5.87 12.88
C VAL A 53 7.39 -4.90 13.64
N LEU A 54 7.67 -5.24 14.90
CA LEU A 54 8.63 -4.49 15.71
C LEU A 54 10.04 -5.00 15.41
N CYS A 55 10.90 -4.12 14.93
CA CYS A 55 12.31 -4.35 14.69
C CYS A 55 13.16 -3.49 15.62
N ARG A 56 14.36 -3.93 15.93
CA ARG A 56 15.35 -3.14 16.68
C ARG A 56 16.46 -2.68 15.75
N LEU A 57 16.80 -1.40 15.87
CA LEU A 57 17.90 -0.77 15.18
C LEU A 57 18.79 -0.10 16.25
N GLY A 58 19.89 -0.76 16.66
CA GLY A 58 20.63 -0.39 17.84
C GLY A 58 19.75 -0.42 19.10
N LYS A 59 19.70 0.71 19.82
CA LYS A 59 18.82 0.91 20.99
C LYS A 59 17.39 1.35 20.61
N ARG A 60 17.13 1.70 19.34
CA ARG A 60 15.85 2.24 18.85
C ARG A 60 14.93 1.12 18.41
N GLN A 61 13.64 1.28 18.70
CA GLN A 61 12.56 0.42 18.18
C GLN A 61 11.96 1.06 16.93
N VAL A 62 11.81 0.26 15.88
CA VAL A 62 11.24 0.67 14.60
C VAL A 62 10.08 -0.25 14.24
N PHE A 63 8.93 0.32 13.91
CA PHE A 63 7.80 -0.44 13.38
C PHE A 63 7.85 -0.44 11.86
N VAL A 64 7.93 -1.62 11.27
CA VAL A 64 7.92 -1.84 9.83
C VAL A 64 6.60 -2.51 9.44
N ARG A 65 5.92 -2.02 8.41
CA ARG A 65 4.73 -2.67 7.90
C ARG A 65 5.05 -4.10 7.46
N LEU A 66 4.18 -5.05 7.76
CA LEU A 66 4.43 -6.48 7.52
C LEU A 66 4.70 -6.78 6.04
N HIS A 67 3.94 -6.19 5.12
CA HIS A 67 4.18 -6.35 3.67
C HIS A 67 5.54 -5.78 3.22
N HIS A 68 6.02 -4.66 3.81
CA HIS A 68 7.38 -4.16 3.55
C HIS A 68 8.45 -5.11 4.11
N ALA A 69 8.18 -5.75 5.24
CA ALA A 69 9.09 -6.73 5.81
C ALA A 69 9.16 -8.01 4.95
N VAL A 70 8.02 -8.50 4.46
CA VAL A 70 7.97 -9.62 3.50
C VAL A 70 8.73 -9.26 2.24
N TRP A 71 8.45 -8.09 1.65
CA TRP A 71 9.15 -7.61 0.46
C TRP A 71 10.67 -7.58 0.67
N ALA A 72 11.12 -6.97 1.77
CA ALA A 72 12.54 -6.84 2.09
C ALA A 72 13.24 -8.20 2.24
N VAL A 73 12.60 -9.16 2.89
CA VAL A 73 13.16 -10.52 3.05
C VAL A 73 13.20 -11.26 1.71
N CYS A 74 12.14 -11.19 0.90
CA CYS A 74 12.05 -11.93 -0.36
C CYS A 74 12.87 -11.29 -1.49
N LYS A 75 12.82 -9.95 -1.63
CA LYS A 75 13.51 -9.23 -2.72
C LYS A 75 14.92 -8.77 -2.36
N GLY A 76 15.31 -8.87 -1.09
CA GLY A 76 16.65 -8.48 -0.64
C GLY A 76 16.89 -6.98 -0.55
N ARG A 77 15.85 -6.16 -0.71
CA ARG A 77 15.85 -4.69 -0.57
C ARG A 77 14.53 -4.19 -0.03
N PHE A 78 14.52 -3.00 0.59
CA PHE A 78 13.28 -2.30 0.85
C PHE A 78 12.64 -1.80 -0.47
N PRO A 79 11.31 -1.63 -0.49
CA PRO A 79 10.65 -1.08 -1.67
C PRO A 79 11.06 0.39 -1.86
N GLU A 80 11.32 0.78 -3.10
CA GLU A 80 11.61 2.17 -3.51
C GLU A 80 10.32 2.96 -3.73
N ARG A 81 9.25 2.24 -4.10
CA ARG A 81 7.93 2.80 -4.37
C ARG A 81 6.91 2.27 -3.35
N GLN A 82 5.65 2.63 -3.53
CA GLN A 82 4.58 2.10 -2.69
C GLN A 82 4.36 0.61 -2.98
N ILE A 83 4.05 -0.17 -1.94
CA ILE A 83 3.61 -1.55 -2.11
C ILE A 83 2.08 -1.58 -2.13
N ASP A 84 1.55 -2.16 -3.18
CA ASP A 84 0.13 -2.43 -3.38
C ASP A 84 -0.15 -3.93 -3.23
N HIS A 85 -1.38 -4.25 -2.76
CA HIS A 85 -1.90 -5.62 -2.70
C HIS A 85 -2.76 -5.86 -3.93
N VAL A 86 -2.30 -6.74 -4.85
CA VAL A 86 -2.95 -7.01 -6.14
C VAL A 86 -4.42 -7.35 -5.99
N ASN A 87 -4.77 -8.15 -4.97
CA ASN A 87 -6.16 -8.53 -4.68
C ASN A 87 -6.91 -7.55 -3.76
N GLY A 88 -6.32 -6.39 -3.41
CA GLY A 88 -6.90 -5.40 -2.50
C GLY A 88 -6.98 -5.81 -1.03
N ASN A 89 -6.60 -7.04 -0.67
CA ASN A 89 -6.64 -7.54 0.70
C ASN A 89 -5.34 -7.21 1.46
N LYS A 90 -5.37 -6.20 2.31
CA LYS A 90 -4.23 -5.73 3.14
C LYS A 90 -3.67 -6.79 4.10
N HIS A 91 -4.36 -7.92 4.28
CA HIS A 91 -3.94 -9.01 5.16
C HIS A 91 -3.26 -10.15 4.41
N ASP A 92 -3.37 -10.19 3.09
CA ASP A 92 -2.73 -11.18 2.24
C ASP A 92 -1.35 -10.68 1.80
N ASN A 93 -0.34 -10.97 2.62
CA ASN A 93 1.04 -10.53 2.38
C ASN A 93 1.89 -11.57 1.65
N ARG A 94 1.29 -12.47 0.88
CA ARG A 94 2.03 -13.35 -0.01
C ARG A 94 2.80 -12.53 -1.03
N ILE A 95 4.05 -12.91 -1.33
CA ILE A 95 4.93 -12.11 -2.18
C ILE A 95 4.36 -11.95 -3.60
N GLU A 96 3.66 -12.95 -4.12
CA GLU A 96 2.98 -12.90 -5.41
C GLU A 96 1.79 -11.92 -5.45
N ASN A 97 1.25 -11.58 -4.28
CA ASN A 97 0.19 -10.58 -4.13
C ASN A 97 0.70 -9.16 -3.87
N LEU A 98 2.02 -8.98 -3.78
CA LEU A 98 2.65 -7.68 -3.53
C LEU A 98 3.33 -7.18 -4.79
N ARG A 99 3.11 -5.90 -5.12
CA ARG A 99 3.80 -5.23 -6.23
C ARG A 99 4.21 -3.82 -5.86
N GLU A 100 5.31 -3.35 -6.43
CA GLU A 100 5.68 -1.93 -6.36
C GLU A 100 4.87 -1.16 -7.41
N VAL A 101 4.24 -0.10 -6.98
CA VAL A 101 3.46 0.81 -7.83
C VAL A 101 3.85 2.25 -7.55
N ASP A 102 3.75 3.10 -8.54
CA ASP A 102 3.84 4.53 -8.27
C ASP A 102 2.53 5.08 -7.68
N SER A 103 2.58 6.32 -7.20
CA SER A 103 1.43 6.93 -6.50
C SER A 103 0.20 7.08 -7.40
N SER A 104 0.40 7.27 -8.70
CA SER A 104 -0.70 7.42 -9.68
C SER A 104 -1.41 6.08 -9.93
N GLU A 105 -0.63 5.01 -10.08
CA GLU A 105 -1.20 3.65 -10.22
C GLU A 105 -1.95 3.21 -8.96
N ASN A 106 -1.40 3.51 -7.77
CA ASN A 106 -2.03 3.16 -6.52
C ASN A 106 -3.36 3.92 -6.31
N ASN A 107 -3.42 5.19 -6.70
CA ASN A 107 -4.64 5.98 -6.65
C ASN A 107 -5.70 5.43 -7.61
N LEU A 108 -5.32 5.03 -8.82
CA LEU A 108 -6.23 4.41 -9.79
C LEU A 108 -6.78 3.09 -9.26
N ASN A 109 -5.92 2.23 -8.70
CA ASN A 109 -6.34 0.96 -8.10
C ASN A 109 -7.29 1.18 -6.91
N THR A 110 -7.06 2.21 -6.12
CA THR A 110 -7.96 2.59 -5.02
C THR A 110 -9.32 3.05 -5.56
N LEU A 111 -9.35 3.83 -6.63
CA LEU A 111 -10.59 4.24 -7.32
C LEU A 111 -11.36 3.04 -7.87
N LEU A 112 -10.67 2.12 -8.52
CA LEU A 112 -11.28 0.91 -9.10
C LEU A 112 -11.74 -0.11 -8.02
N ALA A 113 -11.07 -0.16 -6.87
CA ALA A 113 -11.43 -1.00 -5.74
C ALA A 113 -12.55 -0.41 -4.86
N TRP A 114 -12.93 0.86 -5.08
CA TRP A 114 -14.05 1.44 -4.37
C TRP A 114 -15.34 0.70 -4.74
N LYS A 115 -16.08 0.30 -3.71
CA LYS A 115 -17.41 -0.27 -3.92
C LYS A 115 -18.25 0.74 -4.69
N PRO A 116 -19.07 0.30 -5.65
CA PRO A 116 -20.01 1.17 -6.33
C PRO A 116 -20.80 1.97 -5.28
N ASN A 117 -20.94 3.27 -5.50
CA ASN A 117 -21.81 4.08 -4.67
C ASN A 117 -23.24 3.54 -4.83
N VAL A 118 -23.93 3.28 -3.72
CA VAL A 118 -25.29 2.66 -3.73
C VAL A 118 -26.27 3.50 -4.57
N VAL A 119 -26.06 4.81 -4.67
CA VAL A 119 -26.94 5.72 -5.41
C VAL A 119 -26.55 5.85 -6.88
N THR A 120 -25.25 5.91 -7.20
CA THR A 120 -24.78 6.10 -8.57
C THR A 120 -24.44 4.80 -9.30
N GLY A 121 -24.22 3.71 -8.57
CA GLY A 121 -23.69 2.46 -9.11
C GLY A 121 -22.24 2.55 -9.60
N VAL A 122 -21.58 3.69 -9.45
CA VAL A 122 -20.24 3.97 -10.00
C VAL A 122 -19.25 4.26 -8.88
N PRO A 123 -18.09 3.60 -8.85
CA PRO A 123 -17.07 3.83 -7.83
C PRO A 123 -16.55 5.27 -7.84
N GLY A 124 -16.39 5.88 -6.66
CA GLY A 124 -15.77 7.20 -6.52
C GLY A 124 -16.56 8.37 -7.08
N VAL A 125 -17.84 8.17 -7.36
CA VAL A 125 -18.77 9.18 -7.87
C VAL A 125 -19.93 9.35 -6.90
N TRP A 126 -20.23 10.59 -6.52
CA TRP A 126 -21.31 10.93 -5.58
C TRP A 126 -22.34 11.83 -6.25
N PRO A 127 -23.65 11.65 -5.95
CA PRO A 127 -24.68 12.57 -6.43
C PRO A 127 -24.56 13.91 -5.69
N ASN A 128 -24.76 14.99 -6.40
CA ASN A 128 -24.86 16.35 -5.86
C ASN A 128 -25.98 17.11 -6.58
N GLY A 129 -27.17 17.07 -6.04
CA GLY A 129 -28.37 17.61 -6.67
C GLY A 129 -28.67 16.91 -8.00
N ARG A 130 -28.61 17.67 -9.11
CA ARG A 130 -28.82 17.13 -10.48
C ARG A 130 -27.51 16.72 -11.17
N GLN A 131 -26.40 16.80 -10.47
CA GLN A 131 -25.06 16.50 -11.01
C GLN A 131 -24.41 15.36 -10.24
N TYR A 132 -23.30 14.87 -10.79
CA TYR A 132 -22.46 13.84 -10.19
C TYR A 132 -21.05 14.41 -9.98
N GLN A 133 -20.49 14.16 -8.82
CA GLN A 133 -19.20 14.71 -8.44
C GLN A 133 -18.15 13.60 -8.26
N THR A 134 -16.93 13.91 -8.63
CA THR A 134 -15.76 13.08 -8.34
C THR A 134 -14.56 13.96 -8.01
N THR A 135 -13.58 13.41 -7.32
CA THR A 135 -12.33 14.11 -6.98
C THR A 135 -11.21 13.62 -7.88
N ILE A 136 -10.58 14.53 -8.61
CA ILE A 136 -9.43 14.26 -9.48
C ILE A 136 -8.26 15.11 -9.00
N HIS A 137 -7.14 14.52 -8.65
CA HIS A 137 -5.95 15.20 -8.11
C HIS A 137 -6.26 16.18 -6.96
N GLY A 138 -7.15 15.76 -6.04
CA GLY A 138 -7.53 16.59 -4.89
C GLY A 138 -8.51 17.74 -5.20
N LYS A 139 -8.91 17.91 -6.45
CA LYS A 139 -9.92 18.88 -6.87
C LYS A 139 -11.24 18.19 -7.19
N MET A 140 -12.34 18.85 -6.84
CA MET A 140 -13.69 18.32 -7.09
C MET A 140 -14.20 18.84 -8.44
N TYR A 141 -14.79 17.93 -9.21
CA TYR A 141 -15.38 18.21 -10.53
C TYR A 141 -16.81 17.70 -10.55
N SER A 142 -17.68 18.40 -11.28
CA SER A 142 -19.09 18.06 -11.44
C SER A 142 -19.40 17.71 -12.89
N PHE A 143 -20.21 16.67 -13.08
CA PHE A 143 -20.61 16.14 -14.39
C PHE A 143 -22.11 15.88 -14.40
N SER A 144 -22.71 15.87 -15.59
CA SER A 144 -24.13 15.59 -15.77
C SER A 144 -24.45 14.08 -15.66
N ASN A 145 -23.45 13.23 -15.86
CA ASN A 145 -23.58 11.78 -15.92
C ASN A 145 -22.53 11.11 -14.98
N PRO A 146 -22.90 10.09 -14.19
CA PRO A 146 -21.99 9.41 -13.29
C PRO A 146 -20.89 8.63 -14.01
N TYR A 147 -21.17 8.09 -15.20
CA TYR A 147 -20.16 7.38 -16.00
C TYR A 147 -19.13 8.34 -16.61
N GLU A 148 -19.55 9.55 -16.99
CA GLU A 148 -18.67 10.61 -17.43
C GLU A 148 -17.72 11.05 -16.30
N ALA A 149 -18.24 11.26 -15.10
CA ALA A 149 -17.47 11.56 -13.91
C ALA A 149 -16.41 10.48 -13.63
N PHE A 150 -16.78 9.22 -13.72
CA PHE A 150 -15.87 8.08 -13.55
C PHE A 150 -14.82 8.00 -14.66
N TYR A 151 -15.24 8.18 -15.92
CA TYR A 151 -14.33 8.19 -17.05
C TYR A 151 -13.24 9.26 -16.89
N HIS A 152 -13.63 10.48 -16.57
CA HIS A 152 -12.68 11.57 -16.33
C HIS A 152 -11.77 11.28 -15.13
N ALA A 153 -12.30 10.74 -14.03
CA ALA A 153 -11.48 10.36 -12.87
C ALA A 153 -10.42 9.30 -13.21
N THR A 154 -10.77 8.33 -14.06
CA THR A 154 -9.86 7.26 -14.46
C THR A 154 -8.88 7.67 -15.55
N MET A 155 -9.31 8.47 -16.53
CA MET A 155 -8.48 8.85 -17.68
C MET A 155 -7.57 10.04 -17.39
N CYS A 156 -8.01 11.02 -16.60
CA CYS A 156 -7.14 12.12 -16.18
C CYS A 156 -6.02 11.66 -15.25
N GLY A 157 -6.24 10.57 -14.48
CA GLY A 157 -5.17 9.92 -13.73
C GLY A 157 -4.05 9.34 -14.61
N LYS A 158 -4.32 9.10 -15.89
CA LYS A 158 -3.35 8.58 -16.88
C LYS A 158 -2.67 9.65 -17.73
N LYS A 159 -3.31 10.82 -17.92
CA LYS A 159 -2.86 11.83 -18.89
C LYS A 159 -1.78 12.80 -18.42
N TYR A 160 -1.38 12.79 -17.15
CA TYR A 160 -0.34 13.67 -16.64
C TYR A 160 0.97 12.94 -16.34
N LYS A 161 1.33 11.96 -17.19
CA LYS A 161 2.71 11.64 -17.47
C LYS A 161 3.04 12.23 -18.84
N THR A 162 3.09 13.55 -18.94
CA THR A 162 3.85 14.22 -20.00
C THR A 162 5.21 14.54 -19.43
N ASP A 163 6.16 13.90 -20.05
CA ASP A 163 7.56 14.22 -20.08
C ASP A 163 7.82 15.72 -19.89
N ASP A 164 8.59 16.04 -18.84
CA ASP A 164 9.59 17.10 -18.79
C ASP A 164 10.74 16.61 -17.91
#